data_87b436eab281494dad071652a3855015
#
_entry.id   87b436eab281494dad071652a3855015
#
_cell.length_a   1.000
_cell.length_b   1.000
_cell.length_c   1.000
_cell.angle_alpha   90.00
_cell.angle_beta   90.00
_cell.angle_gamma   90.00
#
_symmetry.space_group_name_H-M   'P 1'
#
loop_
_entity.id
_entity.type
_entity.pdbx_description
1 polymer ?
#
loop_
_entity_poly.entity_id
_entity_poly.type
_entity_poly.pdbx_seq_one_letter_code
_entity_poly.pdbx_strand_id
1 'polypeptide(L)'
;MTNNNSSNSLVKLMLMLLALPFFAQRMEAQQVSLRDAFQDKFLIGTAINMWQVRQGGEKMHNLIKNQYSAVVAENCMKAEAVQPIENIFNFKDGDDLIEFAKRNNQVVTGHCLIWHSQTPTWFFTNDKGVQVDRETMIDRMRKHIYTVVGHFKGKVKGWDVVNEAIEQDGSLRRSKFYDIIGEDYIRLAFQFAHEADPDAELYYNDYSMDNPAKREATIRLVRDLKKHGLRIDAIGMQSHLGLDTNLKQYEQSIEAYAKEGVKVMATELEVSVLPWPSDQQTAEISTNFAYQEMLNPFKNGITAEMQTKQDKFMVELFKIYKKHSKDITRITFWGVSDGDSWKNDFPIKGRTDYPLPFGRDLEAKPWVKKIID
;
A
#
# COMPACT_ATOMS: atom_id res chain seq x y z
N MET A 1 33.37 -46.58 -73.78
CA MET A 1 33.71 -45.14 -73.74
C MET A 1 32.86 -44.56 -72.63
N THR A 2 33.32 -44.65 -71.37
CA THR A 2 33.91 -43.62 -70.51
C THR A 2 33.13 -42.27 -70.63
N ASN A 3 32.40 -41.79 -69.63
CA ASN A 3 32.82 -41.09 -68.48
C ASN A 3 31.88 -40.08 -67.86
N ASN A 4 32.03 -39.92 -66.59
CA ASN A 4 31.89 -38.71 -65.79
C ASN A 4 30.51 -38.13 -65.46
N ASN A 5 30.06 -38.58 -64.32
CA ASN A 5 29.17 -37.73 -63.47
C ASN A 5 29.52 -37.94 -62.00
N SER A 6 30.62 -37.32 -61.58
CA SER A 6 31.03 -37.35 -60.16
C SER A 6 31.46 -35.96 -59.58
N SER A 7 30.86 -34.84 -60.05
CA SER A 7 31.22 -33.52 -59.52
C SER A 7 30.08 -32.67 -59.02
N ASN A 8 28.83 -33.19 -58.98
CA ASN A 8 27.68 -32.37 -58.56
C ASN A 8 27.13 -32.66 -57.14
N SER A 9 27.70 -33.65 -56.44
CA SER A 9 27.22 -34.01 -55.08
C SER A 9 27.92 -33.22 -53.96
N LEU A 10 29.14 -32.75 -54.16
CA LEU A 10 29.88 -32.04 -53.11
C LEU A 10 29.51 -30.54 -53.00
N VAL A 11 29.06 -29.93 -54.10
CA VAL A 11 28.65 -28.48 -54.09
C VAL A 11 27.25 -28.32 -53.47
N LYS A 12 26.37 -29.31 -53.52
CA LYS A 12 25.06 -29.26 -52.88
C LYS A 12 25.10 -29.50 -51.37
N LEU A 13 26.15 -30.16 -50.84
CA LEU A 13 26.31 -30.37 -49.41
C LEU A 13 26.95 -29.17 -48.68
N MET A 14 27.69 -28.33 -49.44
CA MET A 14 28.35 -27.15 -48.85
C MET A 14 27.46 -25.89 -48.83
N LEU A 15 26.34 -25.89 -49.58
CA LEU A 15 25.34 -24.79 -49.57
C LEU A 15 24.19 -25.01 -48.62
N MET A 16 24.05 -26.17 -47.97
CA MET A 16 23.02 -26.42 -46.94
C MET A 16 23.52 -26.14 -45.53
N LEU A 17 24.80 -25.82 -45.31
CA LEU A 17 25.39 -25.53 -44.00
C LEU A 17 25.51 -24.02 -43.70
N LEU A 18 25.04 -23.14 -44.60
CA LEU A 18 25.12 -21.67 -44.43
C LEU A 18 23.78 -20.95 -44.21
N ALA A 19 22.71 -21.71 -43.99
CA ALA A 19 21.37 -21.10 -43.74
C ALA A 19 20.72 -21.65 -42.45
N LEU A 20 21.50 -21.83 -41.40
CA LEU A 20 20.97 -21.79 -40.04
C LEU A 20 21.03 -20.31 -39.62
N PRO A 21 19.90 -19.58 -39.67
CA PRO A 21 19.89 -18.28 -39.03
C PRO A 21 20.16 -18.55 -37.55
N PHE A 22 21.12 -17.83 -37.02
CA PHE A 22 21.32 -17.58 -35.61
C PHE A 22 20.03 -17.00 -35.02
N PHE A 23 19.04 -17.83 -34.75
CA PHE A 23 18.07 -17.60 -33.71
C PHE A 23 18.74 -17.98 -32.37
N ALA A 24 19.85 -17.34 -32.05
CA ALA A 24 20.15 -17.01 -30.68
C ALA A 24 19.10 -15.98 -30.27
N GLN A 25 17.88 -16.44 -29.99
CA GLN A 25 17.03 -15.72 -29.07
C GLN A 25 17.92 -15.52 -27.83
N ARG A 26 18.37 -14.28 -27.63
CA ARG A 26 18.73 -13.83 -26.29
C ARG A 26 17.50 -14.18 -25.45
N MET A 27 17.55 -15.25 -24.73
CA MET A 27 16.81 -15.38 -23.50
C MET A 27 17.38 -14.25 -22.63
N GLU A 28 16.80 -13.07 -22.72
CA GLU A 28 16.93 -12.11 -21.66
C GLU A 28 16.53 -12.89 -20.42
N ALA A 29 17.50 -13.10 -19.54
CA ALA A 29 17.23 -13.72 -18.25
C ALA A 29 16.07 -12.91 -17.67
N GLN A 30 14.91 -13.54 -17.55
CA GLN A 30 13.69 -12.88 -17.10
C GLN A 30 14.04 -12.27 -15.75
N GLN A 31 14.09 -10.96 -15.68
CA GLN A 31 14.48 -10.25 -14.46
C GLN A 31 13.49 -10.68 -13.39
N VAL A 32 13.99 -11.28 -12.31
CA VAL A 32 13.16 -11.74 -11.19
C VAL A 32 12.32 -10.59 -10.70
N SER A 33 11.02 -10.80 -10.60
CA SER A 33 10.07 -9.76 -10.15
C SER A 33 10.11 -9.59 -8.63
N LEU A 34 9.65 -8.43 -8.13
CA LEU A 34 9.45 -8.24 -6.70
C LEU A 34 8.54 -9.33 -6.11
N ARG A 35 7.46 -9.66 -6.81
CA ARG A 35 6.52 -10.72 -6.43
C ARG A 35 7.24 -12.06 -6.20
N ASP A 36 8.08 -12.47 -7.15
CA ASP A 36 8.75 -13.79 -7.12
C ASP A 36 9.92 -13.81 -6.13
N ALA A 37 10.67 -12.70 -6.03
CA ALA A 37 11.83 -12.58 -5.14
C ALA A 37 11.48 -12.71 -3.65
N PHE A 38 10.27 -12.33 -3.28
CA PHE A 38 9.83 -12.33 -1.88
C PHE A 38 8.73 -13.33 -1.56
N GLN A 39 8.34 -14.20 -2.51
CA GLN A 39 7.21 -15.14 -2.34
C GLN A 39 7.31 -16.03 -1.10
N ASP A 40 8.53 -16.40 -0.68
CA ASP A 40 8.79 -17.26 0.48
C ASP A 40 8.94 -16.47 1.80
N LYS A 41 8.80 -15.16 1.74
CA LYS A 41 8.99 -14.27 2.90
C LYS A 41 7.73 -13.52 3.27
N PHE A 42 7.22 -12.73 2.37
CA PHE A 42 6.04 -11.90 2.56
C PHE A 42 5.45 -11.48 1.20
N LEU A 43 4.20 -11.09 1.19
CA LEU A 43 3.58 -10.54 -0.01
C LEU A 43 4.15 -9.15 -0.32
N ILE A 44 4.40 -8.89 -1.61
CA ILE A 44 4.65 -7.53 -2.09
C ILE A 44 3.37 -7.01 -2.73
N GLY A 45 2.88 -5.89 -2.21
CA GLY A 45 1.63 -5.27 -2.65
C GLY A 45 1.81 -3.85 -3.19
N THR A 46 0.74 -3.34 -3.79
CA THR A 46 0.64 -1.94 -4.20
C THR A 46 -0.78 -1.41 -4.04
N ALA A 47 -0.91 -0.13 -3.69
CA ALA A 47 -2.18 0.57 -3.80
C ALA A 47 -2.48 0.87 -5.27
N ILE A 48 -3.72 0.65 -5.67
CA ILE A 48 -4.20 0.94 -7.03
C ILE A 48 -5.51 1.72 -6.99
N ASN A 49 -5.69 2.59 -7.97
CA ASN A 49 -6.91 3.38 -8.16
C ASN A 49 -7.71 2.91 -9.39
N MET A 50 -8.91 3.44 -9.55
CA MET A 50 -9.81 2.97 -10.60
C MET A 50 -9.36 3.36 -12.02
N TRP A 51 -8.53 4.41 -12.16
CA TRP A 51 -7.93 4.72 -13.45
C TRP A 51 -6.97 3.60 -13.89
N GLN A 52 -6.11 3.13 -12.98
CA GLN A 52 -5.19 2.03 -13.25
C GLN A 52 -5.94 0.73 -13.59
N VAL A 53 -7.02 0.44 -12.86
CA VAL A 53 -7.85 -0.77 -13.10
C VAL A 53 -8.50 -0.73 -14.49
N ARG A 54 -9.06 0.42 -14.90
CA ARG A 54 -9.89 0.53 -16.11
C ARG A 54 -9.15 1.07 -17.33
N GLN A 55 -8.17 1.96 -17.15
CA GLN A 55 -7.58 2.77 -18.21
C GLN A 55 -6.04 2.74 -18.23
N GLY A 56 -5.39 2.05 -17.29
CA GLY A 56 -3.93 2.02 -17.13
C GLY A 56 -3.15 1.51 -18.36
N GLY A 57 -3.82 0.77 -19.24
CA GLY A 57 -3.22 0.22 -20.44
C GLY A 57 -2.33 -1.01 -20.18
N GLU A 58 -1.86 -1.63 -21.25
CA GLU A 58 -1.16 -2.92 -21.17
C GLU A 58 0.13 -2.86 -20.34
N LYS A 59 0.96 -1.81 -20.51
CA LYS A 59 2.23 -1.67 -19.79
C LYS A 59 2.00 -1.59 -18.28
N MET A 60 1.05 -0.78 -17.82
CA MET A 60 0.69 -0.64 -16.41
C MET A 60 0.10 -1.95 -15.85
N HIS A 61 -0.83 -2.57 -16.57
CA HIS A 61 -1.44 -3.83 -16.13
C HIS A 61 -0.41 -4.96 -16.03
N ASN A 62 0.52 -5.07 -16.99
CA ASN A 62 1.60 -6.04 -16.95
C ASN A 62 2.56 -5.78 -15.79
N LEU A 63 2.87 -4.50 -15.50
CA LEU A 63 3.68 -4.12 -14.36
C LEU A 63 3.02 -4.57 -13.05
N ILE A 64 1.75 -4.21 -12.85
CA ILE A 64 0.99 -4.58 -11.65
C ILE A 64 0.93 -6.11 -11.49
N LYS A 65 0.59 -6.82 -12.55
CA LYS A 65 0.48 -8.28 -12.56
C LYS A 65 1.79 -8.98 -12.20
N ASN A 66 2.89 -8.51 -12.78
CA ASN A 66 4.17 -9.22 -12.70
C ASN A 66 4.95 -8.86 -11.42
N GLN A 67 4.80 -7.64 -10.90
CA GLN A 67 5.61 -7.16 -9.79
C GLN A 67 4.94 -7.34 -8.42
N TYR A 68 3.61 -7.46 -8.37
CA TYR A 68 2.89 -7.45 -7.10
C TYR A 68 2.03 -8.72 -6.90
N SER A 69 2.09 -9.29 -5.70
CA SER A 69 1.28 -10.42 -5.25
C SER A 69 0.02 -10.00 -4.50
N ALA A 70 -0.09 -8.73 -4.14
CA ALA A 70 -1.23 -8.16 -3.43
C ALA A 70 -1.57 -6.75 -3.95
N VAL A 71 -2.84 -6.37 -3.78
CA VAL A 71 -3.30 -5.01 -4.06
C VAL A 71 -4.20 -4.51 -2.93
N VAL A 72 -4.25 -3.19 -2.77
CA VAL A 72 -5.17 -2.50 -1.88
C VAL A 72 -5.86 -1.38 -2.66
N ALA A 73 -7.13 -1.12 -2.34
CA ALA A 73 -7.86 -0.01 -2.91
C ALA A 73 -7.34 1.32 -2.34
N GLU A 74 -6.79 2.19 -3.19
CA GLU A 74 -6.35 3.53 -2.73
C GLU A 74 -7.51 4.33 -2.12
N ASN A 75 -8.68 4.33 -2.77
CA ASN A 75 -9.84 5.12 -2.34
C ASN A 75 -11.20 4.39 -2.43
N CYS A 76 -11.39 3.49 -3.38
CA CYS A 76 -12.73 3.02 -3.75
C CYS A 76 -13.43 2.14 -2.70
N MET A 77 -12.73 1.72 -1.64
CA MET A 77 -13.33 0.97 -0.51
C MET A 77 -13.49 1.81 0.76
N LYS A 78 -13.12 3.10 0.75
CA LYS A 78 -13.33 4.02 1.87
C LYS A 78 -14.82 4.38 2.02
N ALA A 79 -15.23 4.74 3.23
CA ALA A 79 -16.64 5.00 3.55
C ALA A 79 -17.32 6.02 2.60
N GLU A 80 -16.60 7.10 2.24
CA GLU A 80 -17.10 8.12 1.31
C GLU A 80 -17.42 7.55 -0.09
N ALA A 81 -16.64 6.56 -0.55
CA ALA A 81 -16.83 5.94 -1.86
C ALA A 81 -17.91 4.85 -1.83
N VAL A 82 -17.89 3.97 -0.82
CA VAL A 82 -18.80 2.82 -0.76
C VAL A 82 -20.18 3.17 -0.21
N GLN A 83 -20.29 4.21 0.64
CA GLN A 83 -21.57 4.63 1.24
C GLN A 83 -21.68 6.15 1.32
N PRO A 84 -21.71 6.86 0.18
CA PRO A 84 -21.77 8.33 0.15
C PRO A 84 -23.03 8.91 0.79
N ILE A 85 -24.13 8.15 0.82
CA ILE A 85 -25.41 8.51 1.39
C ILE A 85 -25.85 7.39 2.35
N GLU A 86 -26.49 7.76 3.46
CA GLU A 86 -26.98 6.80 4.44
C GLU A 86 -27.87 5.72 3.78
N ASN A 87 -27.56 4.46 4.05
CA ASN A 87 -28.25 3.27 3.50
C ASN A 87 -28.12 3.05 1.98
N ILE A 88 -27.33 3.84 1.26
CA ILE A 88 -27.07 3.66 -0.17
C ILE A 88 -25.60 3.25 -0.36
N PHE A 89 -25.42 2.02 -0.84
CA PHE A 89 -24.10 1.44 -1.05
C PHE A 89 -23.74 1.38 -2.54
N ASN A 90 -22.49 1.72 -2.85
CA ASN A 90 -21.91 1.59 -4.19
C ASN A 90 -20.67 0.69 -4.13
N PHE A 91 -20.80 -0.53 -4.56
CA PHE A 91 -19.72 -1.52 -4.55
C PHE A 91 -19.03 -1.69 -5.91
N LYS A 92 -19.54 -1.02 -6.96
CA LYS A 92 -19.07 -1.26 -8.32
C LYS A 92 -17.55 -1.13 -8.49
N ASP A 93 -16.96 -0.09 -7.94
CA ASP A 93 -15.52 0.15 -8.06
C ASP A 93 -14.71 -0.89 -7.28
N GLY A 94 -15.16 -1.25 -6.09
CA GLY A 94 -14.57 -2.33 -5.30
C GLY A 94 -14.66 -3.69 -6.00
N ASP A 95 -15.82 -4.01 -6.59
CA ASP A 95 -16.00 -5.25 -7.35
C ASP A 95 -15.11 -5.30 -8.60
N ASP A 96 -14.98 -4.20 -9.35
CA ASP A 96 -14.09 -4.11 -10.51
C ASP A 96 -12.61 -4.34 -10.08
N LEU A 97 -12.19 -3.79 -8.93
CA LEU A 97 -10.85 -4.00 -8.38
C LEU A 97 -10.63 -5.47 -7.97
N ILE A 98 -11.61 -6.10 -7.30
CA ILE A 98 -11.57 -7.52 -6.94
C ILE A 98 -11.40 -8.39 -8.19
N GLU A 99 -12.19 -8.15 -9.23
CA GLU A 99 -12.09 -8.92 -10.48
C GLU A 99 -10.76 -8.69 -11.19
N PHE A 100 -10.21 -7.47 -11.15
CA PHE A 100 -8.86 -7.19 -11.66
C PHE A 100 -7.80 -8.01 -10.90
N ALA A 101 -7.83 -7.98 -9.58
CA ALA A 101 -6.90 -8.71 -8.73
C ALA A 101 -7.00 -10.23 -8.94
N LYS A 102 -8.22 -10.77 -9.04
CA LYS A 102 -8.49 -12.19 -9.29
C LYS A 102 -7.87 -12.66 -10.61
N ARG A 103 -8.06 -11.90 -11.70
CA ARG A 103 -7.43 -12.21 -13.00
C ARG A 103 -5.91 -12.25 -12.95
N ASN A 104 -5.30 -11.53 -12.02
CA ASN A 104 -3.86 -11.43 -11.84
C ASN A 104 -3.31 -12.34 -10.73
N ASN A 105 -4.13 -13.19 -10.11
CA ASN A 105 -3.79 -14.02 -8.95
C ASN A 105 -3.19 -13.19 -7.80
N GLN A 106 -3.84 -12.09 -7.45
CA GLN A 106 -3.41 -11.17 -6.40
C GLN A 106 -4.36 -11.24 -5.19
N VAL A 107 -3.78 -11.11 -4.00
CA VAL A 107 -4.51 -10.96 -2.74
C VAL A 107 -5.01 -9.53 -2.63
N VAL A 108 -6.24 -9.34 -2.14
CA VAL A 108 -6.81 -8.00 -1.90
C VAL A 108 -6.93 -7.74 -0.41
N THR A 109 -6.58 -6.53 0.02
CA THR A 109 -6.87 -5.99 1.36
C THR A 109 -7.91 -4.91 1.25
N GLY A 110 -8.89 -4.95 2.15
CA GLY A 110 -9.89 -3.90 2.28
C GLY A 110 -9.34 -2.71 3.08
N HIS A 111 -9.40 -1.51 2.53
CA HIS A 111 -8.96 -0.27 3.17
C HIS A 111 -10.00 0.82 2.96
N CYS A 112 -10.58 1.34 3.97
CA CYS A 112 -10.64 0.96 5.38
C CYS A 112 -12.09 1.07 5.89
N LEU A 113 -12.43 0.40 7.00
CA LEU A 113 -13.80 0.42 7.49
C LEU A 113 -14.12 1.71 8.27
N ILE A 114 -13.29 2.06 9.25
CA ILE A 114 -13.48 3.22 10.12
C ILE A 114 -12.26 4.12 10.08
N TRP A 115 -12.46 5.34 9.63
CA TRP A 115 -11.43 6.37 9.57
C TRP A 115 -12.04 7.76 9.81
N HIS A 116 -11.31 8.65 10.46
CA HIS A 116 -11.77 10.01 10.77
C HIS A 116 -11.83 10.92 9.54
N SER A 117 -11.14 10.56 8.46
CA SER A 117 -11.13 11.23 7.17
C SER A 117 -11.93 10.44 6.13
N GLN A 118 -12.31 11.06 5.02
CA GLN A 118 -13.10 10.45 3.94
C GLN A 118 -14.30 9.62 4.44
N THR A 119 -14.96 10.12 5.50
CA THR A 119 -16.20 9.59 6.04
C THR A 119 -17.32 10.62 5.85
N PRO A 120 -18.44 10.26 5.23
CA PRO A 120 -19.54 11.18 4.95
C PRO A 120 -20.13 11.79 6.22
N THR A 121 -20.57 13.05 6.13
CA THR A 121 -21.14 13.79 7.27
C THR A 121 -22.38 13.16 7.87
N TRP A 122 -23.17 12.42 7.06
CA TRP A 122 -24.37 11.73 7.53
C TRP A 122 -24.07 10.70 8.64
N PHE A 123 -22.85 10.16 8.71
CA PHE A 123 -22.45 9.29 9.83
C PHE A 123 -22.64 9.97 11.18
N PHE A 124 -22.39 11.27 11.25
CA PHE A 124 -22.27 12.04 12.48
C PHE A 124 -23.45 12.97 12.77
N THR A 125 -24.29 13.23 11.76
CA THR A 125 -25.39 14.19 11.86
C THR A 125 -26.70 13.61 11.34
N ASN A 126 -27.82 14.13 11.85
CA ASN A 126 -29.15 13.87 11.29
C ASN A 126 -29.43 14.82 10.11
N ASP A 127 -30.61 14.69 9.49
CA ASP A 127 -31.06 15.51 8.34
C ASP A 127 -31.08 17.02 8.60
N LYS A 128 -31.09 17.44 9.89
CA LYS A 128 -31.02 18.84 10.30
C LYS A 128 -29.59 19.31 10.56
N GLY A 129 -28.58 18.50 10.31
CA GLY A 129 -27.18 18.81 10.61
C GLY A 129 -26.81 18.74 12.09
N VAL A 130 -27.71 18.25 12.96
CA VAL A 130 -27.46 18.08 14.40
C VAL A 130 -26.74 16.77 14.64
N GLN A 131 -25.73 16.77 15.53
CA GLN A 131 -24.99 15.58 15.91
C GLN A 131 -25.95 14.50 16.44
N VAL A 132 -25.75 13.26 16.00
CA VAL A 132 -26.51 12.11 16.48
C VAL A 132 -26.04 11.66 17.86
N ASP A 133 -26.89 10.91 18.55
CA ASP A 133 -26.53 10.28 19.82
C ASP A 133 -25.64 9.04 19.63
N ARG A 134 -25.14 8.52 20.74
CA ARG A 134 -24.24 7.39 20.80
C ARG A 134 -24.86 6.13 20.17
N GLU A 135 -26.12 5.83 20.47
CA GLU A 135 -26.80 4.63 20.00
C GLU A 135 -26.96 4.65 18.47
N THR A 136 -27.44 5.77 17.94
CA THR A 136 -27.57 6.00 16.49
C THR A 136 -26.21 5.85 15.79
N MET A 137 -25.14 6.39 16.39
CA MET A 137 -23.80 6.29 15.80
C MET A 137 -23.28 4.87 15.80
N ILE A 138 -23.50 4.09 16.85
CA ILE A 138 -23.13 2.67 16.94
C ILE A 138 -23.89 1.85 15.89
N ASP A 139 -25.19 2.10 15.71
CA ASP A 139 -25.99 1.39 14.72
C ASP A 139 -25.57 1.71 13.29
N ARG A 140 -25.26 2.97 12.99
CA ARG A 140 -24.70 3.36 11.68
C ARG A 140 -23.37 2.68 11.40
N MET A 141 -22.45 2.68 12.38
CA MET A 141 -21.15 2.04 12.28
C MET A 141 -21.30 0.52 12.10
N ARG A 142 -22.17 -0.13 12.88
CA ARG A 142 -22.47 -1.55 12.74
C ARG A 142 -23.00 -1.87 11.35
N LYS A 143 -24.02 -1.15 10.89
CA LYS A 143 -24.64 -1.37 9.57
C LYS A 143 -23.64 -1.18 8.43
N HIS A 144 -22.80 -0.15 8.52
CA HIS A 144 -21.72 0.07 7.54
C HIS A 144 -20.79 -1.12 7.48
N ILE A 145 -20.20 -1.50 8.62
CA ILE A 145 -19.23 -2.59 8.70
C ILE A 145 -19.84 -3.92 8.22
N TYR A 146 -21.02 -4.29 8.71
CA TYR A 146 -21.68 -5.53 8.31
C TYR A 146 -21.99 -5.58 6.82
N THR A 147 -22.43 -4.47 6.24
CA THR A 147 -22.78 -4.44 4.82
C THR A 147 -21.54 -4.48 3.94
N VAL A 148 -20.50 -3.71 4.28
CA VAL A 148 -19.25 -3.65 3.50
C VAL A 148 -18.48 -4.97 3.61
N VAL A 149 -18.22 -5.44 4.82
CA VAL A 149 -17.50 -6.70 5.06
C VAL A 149 -18.28 -7.87 4.47
N GLY A 150 -19.61 -7.91 4.67
CA GLY A 150 -20.47 -8.95 4.12
C GLY A 150 -20.46 -9.02 2.60
N HIS A 151 -20.45 -7.85 1.91
CA HIS A 151 -20.37 -7.80 0.44
C HIS A 151 -19.04 -8.38 -0.09
N PHE A 152 -17.93 -8.08 0.59
CA PHE A 152 -16.61 -8.54 0.18
C PHE A 152 -16.16 -9.83 0.86
N LYS A 153 -17.04 -10.51 1.61
CA LYS A 153 -16.74 -11.77 2.30
C LYS A 153 -16.16 -12.81 1.35
N GLY A 154 -15.01 -13.39 1.76
CA GLY A 154 -14.26 -14.36 0.96
C GLY A 154 -13.56 -13.80 -0.28
N LYS A 155 -13.65 -12.48 -0.54
CA LYS A 155 -13.00 -11.79 -1.66
C LYS A 155 -11.77 -10.99 -1.23
N VAL A 156 -11.71 -10.55 0.02
CA VAL A 156 -10.58 -9.86 0.61
C VAL A 156 -9.91 -10.73 1.69
N LYS A 157 -8.61 -10.59 1.85
CA LYS A 157 -7.84 -11.33 2.85
C LYS A 157 -8.13 -10.82 4.27
N GLY A 158 -8.32 -9.52 4.40
CA GLY A 158 -8.58 -8.86 5.67
C GLY A 158 -8.81 -7.36 5.49
N TRP A 159 -9.11 -6.69 6.60
CA TRP A 159 -9.54 -5.30 6.64
C TRP A 159 -8.67 -4.45 7.55
N ASP A 160 -8.30 -3.27 7.10
CA ASP A 160 -7.94 -2.17 8.00
C ASP A 160 -9.23 -1.72 8.70
N VAL A 161 -9.47 -2.28 9.90
CA VAL A 161 -10.75 -2.10 10.63
C VAL A 161 -10.86 -0.68 11.16
N VAL A 162 -9.79 -0.20 11.79
CA VAL A 162 -9.68 1.19 12.26
C VAL A 162 -8.36 1.76 11.76
N ASN A 163 -8.46 2.93 11.13
CA ASN A 163 -7.33 3.67 10.58
C ASN A 163 -7.09 4.95 11.38
N GLU A 164 -5.82 5.18 11.80
CA GLU A 164 -5.30 6.44 12.37
C GLU A 164 -6.03 6.93 13.63
N ALA A 165 -6.22 6.05 14.60
CA ALA A 165 -6.91 6.39 15.85
C ALA A 165 -6.00 6.92 16.95
N ILE A 166 -4.66 6.92 16.78
CA ILE A 166 -3.69 7.30 17.80
C ILE A 166 -2.89 8.52 17.34
N GLU A 167 -2.79 9.54 18.19
CA GLU A 167 -2.01 10.75 17.94
C GLU A 167 -0.51 10.53 18.20
N GLN A 168 0.33 11.50 17.78
CA GLN A 168 1.80 11.43 17.92
C GLN A 168 2.28 11.29 19.37
N ASP A 169 1.53 11.80 20.33
CA ASP A 169 1.81 11.70 21.77
C ASP A 169 1.31 10.40 22.41
N GLY A 170 0.68 9.51 21.61
CA GLY A 170 0.10 8.26 22.07
C GLY A 170 -1.29 8.38 22.72
N SER A 171 -1.92 9.54 22.66
CA SER A 171 -3.33 9.71 23.04
C SER A 171 -4.25 9.20 21.92
N LEU A 172 -5.50 8.85 22.26
CA LEU A 172 -6.52 8.55 21.25
C LEU A 172 -6.95 9.83 20.55
N ARG A 173 -7.04 9.77 19.21
CA ARG A 173 -7.53 10.86 18.39
C ARG A 173 -8.96 11.23 18.75
N ARG A 174 -9.19 12.51 19.03
CA ARG A 174 -10.51 13.09 19.29
C ARG A 174 -11.30 13.23 17.98
N SER A 175 -11.48 12.09 17.31
CA SER A 175 -12.35 12.02 16.12
C SER A 175 -13.83 12.09 16.52
N LYS A 176 -14.72 12.35 15.55
CA LYS A 176 -16.18 12.29 15.80
C LYS A 176 -16.64 10.90 16.25
N PHE A 177 -15.97 9.82 15.84
CA PHE A 177 -16.24 8.49 16.38
C PHE A 177 -15.95 8.42 17.88
N TYR A 178 -14.79 8.92 18.29
CA TYR A 178 -14.42 9.00 19.71
C TYR A 178 -15.37 9.92 20.49
N ASP A 179 -15.65 11.10 19.99
CA ASP A 179 -16.43 12.12 20.71
C ASP A 179 -17.91 11.71 20.89
N ILE A 180 -18.48 10.94 19.96
CA ILE A 180 -19.88 10.49 20.03
C ILE A 180 -20.01 9.14 20.75
N ILE A 181 -19.12 8.18 20.45
CA ILE A 181 -19.22 6.82 21.00
C ILE A 181 -18.38 6.66 22.28
N GLY A 182 -17.22 7.30 22.36
CA GLY A 182 -16.23 7.07 23.40
C GLY A 182 -15.12 6.11 22.95
N GLU A 183 -14.22 5.75 23.86
CA GLU A 183 -13.04 4.90 23.58
C GLU A 183 -13.39 3.51 23.03
N ASP A 184 -14.57 3.01 23.36
CA ASP A 184 -15.02 1.68 22.98
C ASP A 184 -15.41 1.56 21.49
N TYR A 185 -15.41 2.67 20.71
CA TYR A 185 -15.70 2.61 19.28
C TYR A 185 -14.73 1.68 18.53
N ILE A 186 -13.46 1.60 18.96
CA ILE A 186 -12.46 0.72 18.34
C ILE A 186 -12.82 -0.75 18.60
N ARG A 187 -13.15 -1.09 19.85
CA ARG A 187 -13.58 -2.46 20.18
C ARG A 187 -14.83 -2.88 19.42
N LEU A 188 -15.81 -1.99 19.36
CA LEU A 188 -17.04 -2.21 18.60
C LEU A 188 -16.78 -2.44 17.11
N ALA A 189 -15.87 -1.66 16.50
CA ALA A 189 -15.51 -1.83 15.10
C ALA A 189 -14.87 -3.21 14.84
N PHE A 190 -13.93 -3.64 15.67
CA PHE A 190 -13.30 -4.97 15.57
C PHE A 190 -14.31 -6.10 15.81
N GLN A 191 -15.21 -5.95 16.78
CA GLN A 191 -16.29 -6.90 17.03
C GLN A 191 -17.18 -7.04 15.79
N PHE A 192 -17.68 -5.94 15.26
CA PHE A 192 -18.60 -5.96 14.10
C PHE A 192 -17.92 -6.53 12.85
N ALA A 193 -16.65 -6.22 12.62
CA ALA A 193 -15.91 -6.77 11.50
C ALA A 193 -15.75 -8.29 11.62
N HIS A 194 -15.41 -8.80 12.80
CA HIS A 194 -15.31 -10.23 13.08
C HIS A 194 -16.66 -10.95 12.94
N GLU A 195 -17.74 -10.37 13.46
CA GLU A 195 -19.07 -10.93 13.35
C GLU A 195 -19.55 -11.01 11.89
N ALA A 196 -19.21 -10.00 11.05
CA ALA A 196 -19.59 -9.99 9.63
C ALA A 196 -18.80 -11.01 8.79
N ASP A 197 -17.49 -11.17 9.05
CA ASP A 197 -16.65 -12.19 8.41
C ASP A 197 -15.62 -12.74 9.39
N PRO A 198 -15.91 -13.88 10.05
CA PRO A 198 -14.99 -14.51 11.00
C PRO A 198 -13.67 -14.98 10.39
N ASP A 199 -13.62 -15.19 9.06
CA ASP A 199 -12.45 -15.72 8.35
C ASP A 199 -11.51 -14.61 7.88
N ALA A 200 -11.99 -13.36 7.74
CA ALA A 200 -11.16 -12.22 7.36
C ALA A 200 -10.17 -11.86 8.48
N GLU A 201 -8.94 -11.52 8.11
CA GLU A 201 -7.97 -10.98 9.05
C GLU A 201 -8.34 -9.53 9.41
N LEU A 202 -8.06 -9.11 10.65
CA LEU A 202 -8.43 -7.80 11.18
C LEU A 202 -7.17 -7.01 11.59
N TYR A 203 -7.03 -5.80 11.09
CA TYR A 203 -5.85 -4.96 11.25
C TYR A 203 -6.17 -3.61 11.89
N TYR A 204 -5.22 -3.10 12.65
CA TYR A 204 -5.12 -1.69 13.00
C TYR A 204 -4.04 -1.06 12.14
N ASN A 205 -4.31 0.06 11.47
CA ASN A 205 -3.40 0.73 10.55
C ASN A 205 -3.17 2.19 10.95
N ASP A 206 -1.91 2.65 10.98
CA ASP A 206 -1.61 4.04 11.34
C ASP A 206 -0.23 4.48 10.79
N TYR A 207 -0.03 5.79 10.68
CA TYR A 207 1.25 6.40 10.29
C TYR A 207 2.16 6.65 11.49
N SER A 208 3.45 6.96 11.23
CA SER A 208 4.48 7.22 12.26
C SER A 208 4.55 6.13 13.34
N MET A 209 4.34 4.89 12.97
CA MET A 209 4.30 3.74 13.90
C MET A 209 5.67 3.36 14.47
N ASP A 210 6.72 4.00 13.99
CA ASP A 210 8.07 3.99 14.59
C ASP A 210 8.20 4.92 15.80
N ASN A 211 7.29 5.90 15.97
CA ASN A 211 7.27 6.80 17.12
C ASN A 211 7.06 6.01 18.43
N PRO A 212 7.93 6.16 19.45
CA PRO A 212 7.82 5.42 20.71
C PRO A 212 6.49 5.59 21.45
N ALA A 213 5.93 6.80 21.48
CA ALA A 213 4.65 7.05 22.15
C ALA A 213 3.48 6.35 21.44
N LYS A 214 3.43 6.43 20.10
CA LYS A 214 2.43 5.69 19.31
C LYS A 214 2.62 4.19 19.45
N ARG A 215 3.85 3.69 19.42
CA ARG A 215 4.16 2.26 19.61
C ARG A 215 3.59 1.74 20.93
N GLU A 216 3.87 2.42 22.04
CA GLU A 216 3.36 2.01 23.34
C GLU A 216 1.82 2.08 23.43
N ALA A 217 1.21 3.10 22.80
CA ALA A 217 -0.24 3.22 22.72
C ALA A 217 -0.86 2.09 21.88
N THR A 218 -0.25 1.73 20.75
CA THR A 218 -0.69 0.62 19.90
C THR A 218 -0.57 -0.72 20.63
N ILE A 219 0.50 -0.94 21.42
CA ILE A 219 0.63 -2.12 22.27
C ILE A 219 -0.51 -2.18 23.30
N ARG A 220 -0.85 -1.05 23.93
CA ARG A 220 -2.01 -1.01 24.85
C ARG A 220 -3.31 -1.34 24.13
N LEU A 221 -3.51 -0.85 22.91
CA LEU A 221 -4.67 -1.16 22.07
C LEU A 221 -4.75 -2.67 21.75
N VAL A 222 -3.66 -3.30 21.33
CA VAL A 222 -3.62 -4.75 21.08
C VAL A 222 -3.99 -5.54 22.33
N ARG A 223 -3.42 -5.17 23.46
CA ARG A 223 -3.70 -5.83 24.76
C ARG A 223 -5.15 -5.61 25.19
N ASP A 224 -5.70 -4.43 24.96
CA ASP A 224 -7.11 -4.15 25.29
C ASP A 224 -8.07 -4.98 24.43
N LEU A 225 -7.86 -5.06 23.13
CA LEU A 225 -8.67 -5.92 22.24
C LEU A 225 -8.61 -7.39 22.70
N LYS A 226 -7.41 -7.93 22.94
CA LYS A 226 -7.22 -9.31 23.40
C LYS A 226 -7.86 -9.56 24.76
N LYS A 227 -7.76 -8.61 25.70
CA LYS A 227 -8.39 -8.71 27.02
C LYS A 227 -9.92 -8.84 26.94
N HIS A 228 -10.53 -8.24 25.90
CA HIS A 228 -11.98 -8.32 25.65
C HIS A 228 -12.35 -9.50 24.73
N GLY A 229 -11.41 -10.42 24.44
CA GLY A 229 -11.66 -11.57 23.57
C GLY A 229 -11.84 -11.22 22.09
N LEU A 230 -11.41 -10.04 21.68
CA LEU A 230 -11.53 -9.56 20.31
C LEU A 230 -10.30 -9.94 19.47
N ARG A 231 -10.53 -10.32 18.23
CA ARG A 231 -9.49 -10.69 17.29
C ARG A 231 -8.78 -9.46 16.75
N ILE A 232 -7.46 -9.51 16.71
CA ILE A 232 -6.57 -8.64 15.97
C ILE A 232 -5.41 -9.47 15.43
N ASP A 233 -5.21 -9.48 14.12
CA ASP A 233 -4.24 -10.35 13.46
C ASP A 233 -2.93 -9.65 13.16
N ALA A 234 -2.98 -8.37 12.79
CA ALA A 234 -1.78 -7.61 12.46
C ALA A 234 -1.89 -6.12 12.78
N ILE A 235 -0.70 -5.51 12.91
CA ILE A 235 -0.51 -4.07 12.93
C ILE A 235 0.03 -3.61 11.58
N GLY A 236 -0.68 -2.68 10.96
CA GLY A 236 -0.24 -1.96 9.77
C GLY A 236 0.57 -0.73 10.16
N MET A 237 1.84 -0.72 9.81
CA MET A 237 2.68 0.47 9.80
C MET A 237 2.56 1.08 8.40
N GLN A 238 1.90 2.24 8.26
CA GLN A 238 1.72 2.86 6.94
C GLN A 238 3.07 3.07 6.23
N SER A 239 4.10 3.46 6.98
CA SER A 239 5.47 3.58 6.44
C SER A 239 5.62 4.66 5.37
N HIS A 240 4.97 5.81 5.58
CA HIS A 240 5.24 7.05 4.87
C HIS A 240 6.55 7.64 5.37
N LEU A 241 7.68 7.21 4.80
CA LEU A 241 9.01 7.48 5.31
C LEU A 241 9.70 8.61 4.53
N GLY A 242 10.67 9.26 5.19
CA GLY A 242 11.68 10.10 4.59
C GLY A 242 13.07 9.46 4.70
N LEU A 243 14.06 10.03 4.02
CA LEU A 243 15.45 9.53 4.06
C LEU A 243 16.15 9.77 5.42
N ASP A 244 15.54 10.54 6.30
CA ASP A 244 15.96 10.83 7.67
C ASP A 244 15.30 9.91 8.71
N THR A 245 14.41 9.02 8.31
CA THR A 245 13.75 8.08 9.21
C THR A 245 14.76 7.22 9.95
N ASN A 246 14.60 7.12 11.28
CA ASN A 246 15.47 6.29 12.12
C ASN A 246 15.11 4.81 11.97
N LEU A 247 15.81 4.10 11.09
CA LEU A 247 15.56 2.67 10.80
C LEU A 247 15.74 1.76 12.01
N LYS A 248 16.60 2.11 12.98
CA LYS A 248 16.74 1.34 14.23
C LYS A 248 15.46 1.46 15.08
N GLN A 249 14.90 2.65 15.18
CA GLN A 249 13.64 2.88 15.89
C GLN A 249 12.46 2.21 15.18
N TYR A 250 12.46 2.23 13.84
CA TYR A 250 11.49 1.52 13.01
C TYR A 250 11.53 0.01 13.27
N GLU A 251 12.73 -0.58 13.27
CA GLU A 251 12.93 -2.01 13.57
C GLU A 251 12.47 -2.38 14.98
N GLN A 252 12.75 -1.54 15.98
CA GLN A 252 12.27 -1.73 17.36
C GLN A 252 10.74 -1.80 17.44
N SER A 253 10.03 -1.06 16.58
CA SER A 253 8.56 -1.14 16.53
C SER A 253 8.08 -2.45 15.96
N ILE A 254 8.69 -2.96 14.89
CA ILE A 254 8.39 -4.29 14.35
C ILE A 254 8.55 -5.36 15.45
N GLU A 255 9.68 -5.34 16.15
CA GLU A 255 9.96 -6.30 17.25
C GLU A 255 8.96 -6.19 18.38
N ALA A 256 8.57 -4.96 18.75
CA ALA A 256 7.65 -4.71 19.84
C ALA A 256 6.23 -5.20 19.52
N TYR A 257 5.74 -4.96 18.31
CA TYR A 257 4.42 -5.45 17.88
C TYR A 257 4.42 -6.98 17.75
N ALA A 258 5.45 -7.57 17.18
CA ALA A 258 5.58 -9.03 17.07
C ALA A 258 5.57 -9.73 18.44
N LYS A 259 6.16 -9.13 19.47
CA LYS A 259 6.12 -9.63 20.86
C LYS A 259 4.71 -9.70 21.46
N GLU A 260 3.79 -8.87 20.96
CA GLU A 260 2.37 -8.95 21.37
C GLU A 260 1.63 -10.13 20.70
N GLY A 261 2.32 -10.94 19.88
CA GLY A 261 1.72 -12.08 19.19
C GLY A 261 0.76 -11.68 18.08
N VAL A 262 1.02 -10.56 17.39
CA VAL A 262 0.36 -10.12 16.18
C VAL A 262 1.38 -10.02 15.04
N LYS A 263 0.93 -10.12 13.80
CA LYS A 263 1.79 -9.88 12.64
C LYS A 263 1.99 -8.38 12.40
N VAL A 264 2.99 -8.05 11.59
CA VAL A 264 3.30 -6.67 11.20
C VAL A 264 3.24 -6.56 9.68
N MET A 265 2.83 -5.41 9.20
CA MET A 265 2.80 -5.09 7.77
C MET A 265 3.33 -3.68 7.55
N ALA A 266 4.08 -3.46 6.47
CA ALA A 266 4.22 -2.13 5.90
C ALA A 266 3.08 -1.96 4.90
N THR A 267 2.13 -1.09 5.19
CA THR A 267 0.85 -1.05 4.47
C THR A 267 0.76 0.00 3.39
N GLU A 268 1.60 1.05 3.46
CA GLU A 268 1.56 2.21 2.57
C GLU A 268 2.97 2.72 2.29
N LEU A 269 3.92 1.79 2.09
CA LEU A 269 5.33 2.11 1.96
C LEU A 269 5.60 3.08 0.81
N GLU A 270 6.19 4.18 1.14
CA GLU A 270 6.81 5.12 0.23
C GLU A 270 7.97 5.83 0.93
N VAL A 271 9.05 6.11 0.20
CA VAL A 271 10.22 6.80 0.76
C VAL A 271 10.46 8.09 0.00
N SER A 272 9.91 9.18 0.54
CA SER A 272 10.05 10.50 -0.05
C SER A 272 11.51 10.97 -0.03
N VAL A 273 11.94 11.56 -1.14
CA VAL A 273 13.23 12.24 -1.26
C VAL A 273 13.14 13.74 -1.01
N LEU A 274 11.93 14.23 -0.77
CA LEU A 274 11.65 15.64 -0.57
C LEU A 274 11.47 15.94 0.92
N PRO A 275 11.89 17.12 1.39
CA PRO A 275 11.58 17.55 2.73
C PRO A 275 10.06 17.64 2.92
N TRP A 276 9.60 17.24 4.11
CA TRP A 276 8.23 17.46 4.52
C TRP A 276 8.10 18.82 5.18
N PRO A 277 6.97 19.53 5.00
CA PRO A 277 6.74 20.79 5.68
C PRO A 277 6.83 20.62 7.21
N SER A 278 7.50 21.56 7.89
CA SER A 278 7.54 21.56 9.36
C SER A 278 6.23 22.06 9.97
N ASP A 279 5.93 21.66 11.22
CA ASP A 279 4.70 21.99 11.94
C ASP A 279 4.43 23.48 12.19
N GLN A 280 5.37 24.36 11.83
CA GLN A 280 5.23 25.81 11.96
C GLN A 280 4.44 26.49 10.84
N GLN A 281 3.62 25.74 10.12
CA GLN A 281 3.04 26.22 8.89
C GLN A 281 1.68 26.84 9.10
N THR A 282 1.59 28.12 8.76
CA THR A 282 0.34 28.83 8.58
C THR A 282 -0.33 28.46 7.25
N ALA A 283 -1.63 28.75 7.11
CA ALA A 283 -2.42 28.51 5.90
C ALA A 283 -1.86 29.16 4.60
N GLU A 284 -0.77 29.93 4.69
CA GLU A 284 -0.15 30.67 3.59
C GLU A 284 1.04 29.98 2.93
N ILE A 285 1.30 28.70 3.24
CA ILE A 285 2.44 27.92 2.68
C ILE A 285 2.43 27.92 1.15
N SER A 286 1.27 27.80 0.54
CA SER A 286 1.11 27.76 -0.92
C SER A 286 1.51 29.06 -1.62
N THR A 287 1.60 30.18 -0.89
CA THR A 287 1.93 31.51 -1.43
C THR A 287 3.38 31.94 -1.16
N ASN A 288 4.09 31.26 -0.26
CA ASN A 288 5.49 31.58 0.02
C ASN A 288 6.41 30.90 -1.02
N PHE A 289 6.92 31.69 -1.97
CA PHE A 289 7.71 31.20 -3.09
C PHE A 289 9.04 30.51 -2.68
N ALA A 290 9.76 31.07 -1.71
CA ALA A 290 11.01 30.49 -1.19
C ALA A 290 10.75 29.14 -0.52
N TYR A 291 9.62 29.02 0.16
CA TYR A 291 9.19 27.78 0.82
C TYR A 291 8.81 26.71 -0.23
N GLN A 292 8.13 27.10 -1.30
CA GLN A 292 7.79 26.18 -2.40
C GLN A 292 9.03 25.61 -3.08
N GLU A 293 10.05 26.43 -3.36
CA GLU A 293 11.31 25.97 -3.96
C GLU A 293 12.02 24.97 -3.03
N MET A 294 12.09 25.26 -1.74
CA MET A 294 12.72 24.39 -0.76
C MET A 294 12.00 23.04 -0.65
N LEU A 295 10.68 23.01 -0.80
CA LEU A 295 9.88 21.79 -0.72
C LEU A 295 9.77 21.01 -2.05
N ASN A 296 10.26 21.56 -3.17
CA ASN A 296 10.24 20.92 -4.48
C ASN A 296 11.56 21.07 -5.24
N PRO A 297 12.69 20.69 -4.64
CA PRO A 297 14.01 20.87 -5.24
C PRO A 297 14.24 20.05 -6.50
N PHE A 298 13.44 19.00 -6.74
CA PHE A 298 13.63 18.03 -7.82
C PHE A 298 12.51 18.05 -8.87
N LYS A 299 11.84 19.17 -9.10
CA LYS A 299 10.73 19.27 -10.06
C LYS A 299 11.10 18.84 -11.48
N ASN A 300 12.37 18.92 -11.86
CA ASN A 300 12.90 18.56 -13.18
C ASN A 300 13.63 17.20 -13.19
N GLY A 301 13.53 16.42 -12.14
CA GLY A 301 14.19 15.12 -12.00
C GLY A 301 15.03 15.03 -10.73
N ILE A 302 15.12 13.82 -10.18
CA ILE A 302 15.95 13.49 -9.03
C ILE A 302 17.43 13.52 -9.43
N THR A 303 18.31 14.02 -8.56
CA THR A 303 19.77 14.00 -8.79
C THR A 303 20.35 12.60 -8.56
N ALA A 304 21.47 12.28 -9.22
CA ALA A 304 22.18 11.00 -9.03
C ALA A 304 22.63 10.80 -7.56
N GLU A 305 23.00 11.88 -6.87
CA GLU A 305 23.31 11.83 -5.44
C GLU A 305 22.11 11.42 -4.60
N MET A 306 20.97 12.05 -4.83
CA MET A 306 19.74 11.76 -4.08
C MET A 306 19.21 10.36 -4.41
N GLN A 307 19.28 9.91 -5.67
CA GLN A 307 18.98 8.53 -6.04
C GLN A 307 19.88 7.54 -5.29
N THR A 308 21.17 7.84 -5.17
CA THR A 308 22.12 7.00 -4.41
C THR A 308 21.77 6.95 -2.92
N LYS A 309 21.31 8.05 -2.33
CA LYS A 309 20.85 8.08 -0.92
C LYS A 309 19.59 7.23 -0.76
N GLN A 310 18.61 7.37 -1.66
CA GLN A 310 17.40 6.56 -1.64
C GLN A 310 17.72 5.07 -1.82
N ASP A 311 18.59 4.71 -2.75
CA ASP A 311 19.03 3.34 -2.98
C ASP A 311 19.60 2.70 -1.70
N LYS A 312 20.50 3.41 -1.01
CA LYS A 312 21.08 2.92 0.25
C LYS A 312 20.01 2.73 1.33
N PHE A 313 19.12 3.71 1.48
CA PHE A 313 18.05 3.65 2.47
C PHE A 313 17.12 2.44 2.21
N MET A 314 16.69 2.24 0.96
CA MET A 314 15.81 1.13 0.59
C MET A 314 16.47 -0.23 0.82
N VAL A 315 17.76 -0.36 0.51
CA VAL A 315 18.51 -1.60 0.77
C VAL A 315 18.56 -1.90 2.28
N GLU A 316 18.85 -0.91 3.12
CA GLU A 316 18.89 -1.12 4.58
C GLU A 316 17.48 -1.42 5.14
N LEU A 317 16.45 -0.74 4.67
CA LEU A 317 15.07 -1.02 5.06
C LEU A 317 14.66 -2.45 4.71
N PHE A 318 14.95 -2.91 3.49
CA PHE A 318 14.61 -4.27 3.07
C PHE A 318 15.47 -5.35 3.76
N LYS A 319 16.67 -5.03 4.25
CA LYS A 319 17.42 -5.93 5.15
C LYS A 319 16.64 -6.16 6.45
N ILE A 320 16.05 -5.11 7.03
CA ILE A 320 15.20 -5.22 8.21
C ILE A 320 13.99 -6.12 7.91
N TYR A 321 13.28 -5.87 6.81
CA TYR A 321 12.14 -6.70 6.43
C TYR A 321 12.50 -8.17 6.21
N LYS A 322 13.62 -8.45 5.52
CA LYS A 322 14.14 -9.82 5.32
C LYS A 322 14.47 -10.49 6.67
N LYS A 323 15.10 -9.75 7.60
CA LYS A 323 15.45 -10.24 8.96
C LYS A 323 14.20 -10.64 9.75
N HIS A 324 13.12 -9.86 9.65
CA HIS A 324 11.87 -10.06 10.38
C HIS A 324 10.78 -10.74 9.54
N SER A 325 11.14 -11.47 8.49
CA SER A 325 10.18 -12.09 7.55
C SER A 325 9.23 -13.11 8.20
N LYS A 326 9.55 -13.63 9.39
CA LYS A 326 8.64 -14.51 10.15
C LYS A 326 7.48 -13.75 10.79
N ASP A 327 7.66 -12.47 11.06
CA ASP A 327 6.70 -11.61 11.73
C ASP A 327 5.96 -10.71 10.74
N ILE A 328 6.58 -10.42 9.60
CA ILE A 328 6.03 -9.56 8.54
C ILE A 328 5.28 -10.42 7.51
N THR A 329 4.05 -10.06 7.22
CA THR A 329 3.22 -10.79 6.23
C THR A 329 3.10 -10.09 4.89
N ARG A 330 3.26 -8.76 4.85
CA ARG A 330 3.08 -7.97 3.63
C ARG A 330 3.85 -6.65 3.68
N ILE A 331 4.40 -6.28 2.53
CA ILE A 331 4.95 -4.95 2.24
C ILE A 331 4.16 -4.38 1.06
N THR A 332 3.40 -3.34 1.28
CA THR A 332 2.56 -2.70 0.25
C THR A 332 3.07 -1.30 -0.02
N PHE A 333 3.44 -1.01 -1.26
CA PHE A 333 3.77 0.34 -1.71
C PHE A 333 2.49 1.16 -1.92
N TRP A 334 2.52 2.45 -1.55
CA TRP A 334 1.33 3.31 -1.70
C TRP A 334 1.26 3.96 -3.08
N GLY A 335 1.22 3.12 -4.10
CA GLY A 335 1.16 3.46 -5.51
C GLY A 335 2.06 2.58 -6.38
N VAL A 336 1.79 2.54 -7.67
CA VAL A 336 2.51 1.69 -8.63
C VAL A 336 3.81 2.34 -9.08
N SER A 337 3.74 3.63 -9.44
CA SER A 337 4.87 4.40 -9.97
C SER A 337 4.92 5.80 -9.37
N ASP A 338 6.06 6.46 -9.50
CA ASP A 338 6.21 7.86 -9.05
C ASP A 338 5.17 8.80 -9.67
N GLY A 339 4.61 8.45 -10.83
CA GLY A 339 3.52 9.19 -11.46
C GLY A 339 2.20 9.13 -10.70
N ASP A 340 1.99 8.05 -9.93
CA ASP A 340 0.76 7.78 -9.20
C ASP A 340 0.81 8.25 -7.73
N SER A 341 1.96 8.75 -7.25
CA SER A 341 2.10 9.14 -5.85
C SER A 341 1.17 10.31 -5.49
N TRP A 342 0.39 10.14 -4.41
CA TRP A 342 -0.45 11.19 -3.84
C TRP A 342 0.35 12.42 -3.36
N LYS A 343 1.66 12.26 -3.16
CA LYS A 343 2.58 13.36 -2.79
C LYS A 343 2.92 14.27 -3.95
N ASN A 344 2.56 13.89 -5.18
CA ASN A 344 2.58 14.83 -6.29
C ASN A 344 1.47 15.87 -6.06
N ASP A 345 1.77 17.14 -6.34
CA ASP A 345 0.86 18.27 -6.10
C ASP A 345 0.40 18.47 -4.63
N PHE A 346 0.96 17.73 -3.67
CA PHE A 346 0.64 17.86 -2.26
C PHE A 346 1.89 17.92 -1.38
N PRO A 347 1.94 18.79 -0.34
CA PRO A 347 0.93 19.77 0.07
C PRO A 347 0.96 21.05 -0.78
N ILE A 348 1.82 21.14 -1.78
CA ILE A 348 2.01 22.29 -2.66
C ILE A 348 1.81 21.86 -4.09
N LYS A 349 0.98 22.62 -4.84
CA LYS A 349 0.75 22.37 -6.27
C LYS A 349 2.06 22.43 -7.08
N GLY A 350 2.27 21.46 -7.96
CA GLY A 350 3.48 21.30 -8.76
C GLY A 350 4.60 20.52 -8.06
N ARG A 351 4.40 20.08 -6.81
CA ARG A 351 5.35 19.20 -6.11
C ARG A 351 5.52 17.89 -6.89
N THR A 352 6.76 17.42 -7.02
CA THR A 352 7.10 16.24 -7.80
C THR A 352 7.99 15.33 -6.96
N ASP A 353 7.42 14.27 -6.40
CA ASP A 353 8.14 13.31 -5.55
C ASP A 353 8.52 12.04 -6.32
N TYR A 354 9.43 11.25 -5.74
CA TYR A 354 10.02 10.03 -6.33
C TYR A 354 10.03 8.87 -5.31
N PRO A 355 8.90 8.54 -4.65
CA PRO A 355 8.93 7.67 -3.47
C PRO A 355 8.76 6.18 -3.76
N LEU A 356 8.38 5.78 -5.00
CA LEU A 356 7.90 4.45 -5.34
C LEU A 356 8.93 3.62 -6.12
N PRO A 357 8.72 2.29 -6.29
CA PRO A 357 9.70 1.39 -6.90
C PRO A 357 9.90 1.62 -8.40
N PHE A 358 8.91 2.17 -9.08
CA PHE A 358 8.97 2.42 -10.53
C PHE A 358 8.87 3.92 -10.81
N GLY A 359 9.66 4.38 -11.78
CA GLY A 359 9.63 5.75 -12.26
C GLY A 359 8.33 6.08 -13.01
N ARG A 360 8.19 7.34 -13.40
CA ARG A 360 7.03 7.81 -14.24
C ARG A 360 6.96 7.14 -15.61
N ASP A 361 8.08 6.60 -16.08
CA ASP A 361 8.22 5.80 -17.30
C ASP A 361 7.84 4.33 -17.10
N LEU A 362 7.49 3.94 -15.87
CA LEU A 362 7.22 2.57 -15.44
C LEU A 362 8.45 1.65 -15.45
N GLU A 363 9.66 2.20 -15.51
CA GLU A 363 10.89 1.43 -15.37
C GLU A 363 11.31 1.31 -13.90
N ALA A 364 11.90 0.17 -13.55
CA ALA A 364 12.33 -0.10 -12.18
C ALA A 364 13.50 0.80 -11.77
N LYS A 365 13.43 1.37 -10.58
CA LYS A 365 14.54 2.13 -10.00
C LYS A 365 15.72 1.22 -9.67
N PRO A 366 16.96 1.76 -9.62
CA PRO A 366 18.17 0.96 -9.36
C PRO A 366 18.13 0.13 -8.08
N TRP A 367 17.48 0.64 -7.02
CA TRP A 367 17.36 -0.07 -5.75
C TRP A 367 16.46 -1.30 -5.81
N VAL A 368 15.52 -1.37 -6.75
CA VAL A 368 14.61 -2.53 -6.91
C VAL A 368 15.44 -3.79 -7.16
N LYS A 369 16.41 -3.73 -8.07
CA LYS A 369 17.33 -4.86 -8.30
C LYS A 369 18.15 -5.20 -7.05
N LYS A 370 18.67 -4.18 -6.35
CA LYS A 370 19.53 -4.38 -5.17
C LYS A 370 18.80 -5.02 -3.98
N ILE A 371 17.50 -4.86 -3.86
CA ILE A 371 16.72 -5.52 -2.79
C ILE A 371 16.30 -6.93 -3.16
N ILE A 372 16.23 -7.25 -4.44
CA ILE A 372 15.93 -8.61 -4.94
C ILE A 372 17.14 -9.53 -4.78
N ASP A 373 18.32 -9.04 -5.14
CA ASP A 373 19.60 -9.75 -4.96
C ASP A 373 19.94 -9.92 -3.47
#